data_c5896ff0ee92a159f3a8f5688a73b29d
#
_entry.id   c5896ff0ee92a159f3a8f5688a73b29d
#
_cell.length_a   1.000
_cell.length_b   1.000
_cell.length_c   1.000
_cell.angle_alpha   90.00
_cell.angle_beta   90.00
_cell.angle_gamma   90.00
#
_symmetry.space_group_name_H-M   'P 1'
#
loop_
_entity.id
_entity.type
_entity.pdbx_description
1 polymer ?
#
loop_
_entity_poly.entity_id
_entity_poly.type
_entity_poly.pdbx_seq_one_letter_code
_entity_poly.pdbx_strand_id
1 'polypeptide(L)'
;MFKIDMTGKACPLPVIQTHKALKEHDVVETIVDNRIATENLKRMADQLGRTYTLTEESPQRYVVVIARNGQTAEPSSAAETAKAADSYIVVVNSPYMGVGDEAFGKSLLKTFLYTLTEQDVLPQCVVFYNGGVPLVTEGSESLEDLQKLAQMGVPIYACGACLNFYGLTDKVAVGEITNMYRIVELMRTADRIVKP
;
A
#
# COMPACT_ATOMS: atom_id res chain seq x y z
N MET A 1 -17.56 3.34 -20.61
CA MET A 1 -16.09 3.27 -20.61
C MET A 1 -15.57 4.51 -19.92
N PHE A 2 -14.87 4.35 -18.82
CA PHE A 2 -14.26 5.43 -18.04
C PHE A 2 -12.79 5.61 -18.46
N LYS A 3 -12.33 6.86 -18.63
CA LYS A 3 -10.97 7.14 -19.13
C LYS A 3 -10.14 7.85 -18.08
N ILE A 4 -8.89 7.40 -17.91
CA ILE A 4 -7.93 7.98 -16.97
C ILE A 4 -6.62 8.26 -17.72
N ASP A 5 -6.10 9.47 -17.61
CA ASP A 5 -4.76 9.80 -18.12
C ASP A 5 -3.76 9.76 -16.96
N MET A 6 -2.84 8.81 -17.02
CA MET A 6 -1.76 8.58 -16.06
C MET A 6 -0.39 8.92 -16.63
N THR A 7 -0.33 9.67 -17.72
CA THR A 7 0.93 10.17 -18.31
C THR A 7 1.74 10.95 -17.26
N GLY A 8 3.02 10.68 -17.14
CA GLY A 8 3.93 11.32 -16.16
C GLY A 8 3.74 10.87 -14.72
N LYS A 9 2.87 9.90 -14.46
CA LYS A 9 2.65 9.37 -13.10
C LYS A 9 3.55 8.17 -12.82
N ALA A 10 4.32 8.25 -11.75
CA ALA A 10 5.19 7.16 -11.31
C ALA A 10 4.41 5.97 -10.75
N CYS A 11 5.01 4.77 -10.82
CA CYS A 11 4.51 3.60 -10.11
C CYS A 11 4.44 3.90 -8.59
N PRO A 12 3.37 3.47 -7.87
CA PRO A 12 2.28 2.57 -8.31
C PRO A 12 1.00 3.30 -8.78
N LEU A 13 1.01 4.63 -8.94
CA LEU A 13 -0.19 5.44 -9.18
C LEU A 13 -1.08 4.96 -10.34
N PRO A 14 -0.55 4.61 -11.55
CA PRO A 14 -1.40 4.10 -12.63
C PRO A 14 -2.22 2.88 -12.23
N VAL A 15 -1.58 1.94 -11.51
CA VAL A 15 -2.25 0.70 -11.05
C VAL A 15 -3.33 1.02 -10.02
N ILE A 16 -3.03 1.83 -9.01
CA ILE A 16 -3.96 2.21 -7.94
C ILE A 16 -5.19 2.91 -8.51
N GLN A 17 -5.01 3.92 -9.37
CA GLN A 17 -6.12 4.69 -9.92
C GLN A 17 -6.99 3.85 -10.85
N THR A 18 -6.36 3.00 -11.68
CA THR A 18 -7.11 2.07 -12.53
C THR A 18 -7.90 1.05 -11.70
N HIS A 19 -7.29 0.51 -10.63
CA HIS A 19 -7.96 -0.41 -9.71
C HIS A 19 -9.19 0.23 -9.04
N LYS A 20 -9.06 1.47 -8.55
CA LYS A 20 -10.18 2.23 -7.99
C LYS A 20 -11.31 2.42 -9.00
N ALA A 21 -10.98 2.85 -10.21
CA ALA A 21 -11.97 3.05 -11.25
C ALA A 21 -12.69 1.75 -11.66
N LEU A 22 -11.99 0.60 -11.63
CA LEU A 22 -12.57 -0.70 -11.91
C LEU A 22 -13.56 -1.21 -10.84
N LYS A 23 -13.59 -0.60 -9.66
CA LYS A 23 -14.61 -0.87 -8.64
C LYS A 23 -15.98 -0.25 -9.01
N GLU A 24 -15.95 0.89 -9.69
CA GLU A 24 -17.12 1.68 -10.04
C GLU A 24 -17.54 1.49 -11.50
N HIS A 25 -16.62 1.03 -12.36
CA HIS A 25 -16.83 0.93 -13.80
C HIS A 25 -16.46 -0.43 -14.35
N ASP A 26 -17.27 -0.99 -15.21
CA ASP A 26 -17.01 -2.29 -15.86
C ASP A 26 -15.89 -2.23 -16.89
N VAL A 27 -15.68 -1.07 -17.51
CA VAL A 27 -14.65 -0.85 -18.54
C VAL A 27 -13.90 0.44 -18.24
N VAL A 28 -12.59 0.33 -18.05
CA VAL A 28 -11.67 1.45 -17.79
C VAL A 28 -10.59 1.47 -18.86
N GLU A 29 -10.39 2.65 -19.45
CA GLU A 29 -9.30 2.98 -20.35
C GLU A 29 -8.26 3.81 -19.59
N THR A 30 -7.02 3.34 -19.53
CA THR A 30 -5.92 4.03 -18.85
C THR A 30 -4.82 4.33 -19.84
N ILE A 31 -4.43 5.60 -19.93
CA ILE A 31 -3.33 6.07 -20.77
C ILE A 31 -2.07 6.16 -19.90
N VAL A 32 -0.96 5.59 -20.37
CA VAL A 32 0.35 5.64 -19.71
C VAL A 32 1.46 5.92 -20.73
N ASP A 33 2.61 6.39 -20.25
CA ASP A 33 3.74 6.83 -21.10
C ASP A 33 4.93 5.86 -21.12
N ASN A 34 4.83 4.75 -20.39
CA ASN A 34 5.93 3.78 -20.31
C ASN A 34 5.44 2.34 -20.27
N ARG A 35 6.29 1.44 -20.77
CA ARG A 35 5.97 0.03 -20.93
C ARG A 35 5.85 -0.72 -19.60
N ILE A 36 6.59 -0.29 -18.57
CA ILE A 36 6.52 -0.91 -17.24
C ILE A 36 5.12 -0.72 -16.65
N ALA A 37 4.51 0.46 -16.83
CA ALA A 37 3.15 0.70 -16.38
C ALA A 37 2.14 -0.23 -17.09
N THR A 38 2.30 -0.49 -18.41
CA THR A 38 1.42 -1.42 -19.12
C THR A 38 1.52 -2.85 -18.61
N GLU A 39 2.73 -3.31 -18.26
CA GLU A 39 2.96 -4.64 -17.70
C GLU A 39 2.34 -4.78 -16.30
N ASN A 40 2.46 -3.74 -15.47
CA ASN A 40 1.85 -3.72 -14.14
C ASN A 40 0.32 -3.71 -14.22
N LEU A 41 -0.27 -2.96 -15.15
CA LEU A 41 -1.71 -2.97 -15.43
C LEU A 41 -2.18 -4.33 -15.94
N LYS A 42 -1.37 -5.01 -16.77
CA LYS A 42 -1.67 -6.36 -17.22
C LYS A 42 -1.71 -7.35 -16.06
N ARG A 43 -0.68 -7.36 -15.21
CA ARG A 43 -0.64 -8.23 -14.01
C ARG A 43 -1.86 -8.02 -13.12
N MET A 44 -2.24 -6.76 -12.90
CA MET A 44 -3.45 -6.43 -12.13
C MET A 44 -4.72 -6.97 -12.81
N ALA A 45 -4.86 -6.81 -14.13
CA ALA A 45 -6.02 -7.32 -14.86
C ALA A 45 -6.11 -8.85 -14.76
N ASP A 46 -4.97 -9.56 -14.90
CA ASP A 46 -4.87 -11.02 -14.76
C ASP A 46 -5.28 -11.46 -13.34
N GLN A 47 -4.80 -10.77 -12.29
CA GLN A 47 -5.18 -11.05 -10.88
C GLN A 47 -6.67 -10.84 -10.61
N LEU A 48 -7.29 -9.85 -11.27
CA LEU A 48 -8.71 -9.55 -11.14
C LEU A 48 -9.60 -10.41 -12.06
N GLY A 49 -9.03 -11.30 -12.87
CA GLY A 49 -9.76 -12.11 -13.84
C GLY A 49 -10.45 -11.28 -14.92
N ARG A 50 -9.88 -10.12 -15.29
CA ARG A 50 -10.44 -9.17 -16.27
C ARG A 50 -9.74 -9.28 -17.62
N THR A 51 -10.41 -8.86 -18.68
CA THR A 51 -9.80 -8.74 -20.00
C THR A 51 -8.85 -7.54 -20.04
N TYR A 52 -7.75 -7.70 -20.75
CA TYR A 52 -6.75 -6.67 -20.96
C TYR A 52 -6.49 -6.48 -22.45
N THR A 53 -6.55 -5.25 -22.92
CA THR A 53 -6.20 -4.89 -24.30
C THR A 53 -5.22 -3.72 -24.26
N LEU A 54 -4.11 -3.84 -25.02
CA LEU A 54 -3.08 -2.80 -25.15
C LEU A 54 -3.06 -2.29 -26.56
N THR A 55 -3.09 -0.98 -26.73
CA THR A 55 -2.83 -0.28 -27.99
C THR A 55 -1.64 0.66 -27.80
N GLU A 56 -0.60 0.49 -28.62
CA GLU A 56 0.55 1.40 -28.66
C GLU A 56 0.28 2.46 -29.72
N GLU A 57 0.00 3.70 -29.30
CA GLU A 57 -0.23 4.82 -30.21
C GLU A 57 1.07 5.50 -30.63
N SER A 58 2.07 5.47 -29.73
CA SER A 58 3.43 5.97 -29.99
C SER A 58 4.40 5.39 -28.94
N PRO A 59 5.74 5.55 -29.10
CA PRO A 59 6.75 5.04 -28.16
C PRO A 59 6.59 5.52 -26.70
N GLN A 60 5.82 6.60 -26.49
CA GLN A 60 5.57 7.17 -25.17
C GLN A 60 4.07 7.35 -24.90
N ARG A 61 3.21 6.61 -25.61
CA ARG A 61 1.77 6.66 -25.39
C ARG A 61 1.13 5.30 -25.61
N TYR A 62 0.70 4.72 -24.53
CA TYR A 62 0.06 3.41 -24.48
C TYR A 62 -1.35 3.56 -23.92
N VAL A 63 -2.32 2.97 -24.60
CA VAL A 63 -3.71 2.92 -24.17
C VAL A 63 -4.01 1.50 -23.70
N VAL A 64 -4.35 1.36 -22.46
CA VAL A 64 -4.73 0.09 -21.82
C VAL A 64 -6.21 0.10 -21.54
N VAL A 65 -6.94 -0.88 -22.06
CA VAL A 65 -8.37 -1.09 -21.75
C VAL A 65 -8.51 -2.35 -20.93
N ILE A 66 -9.10 -2.21 -19.74
CA ILE A 66 -9.41 -3.33 -18.84
C ILE A 66 -10.92 -3.39 -18.68
N ALA A 67 -11.50 -4.58 -18.93
CA ALA A 67 -12.94 -4.78 -18.89
C ALA A 67 -13.32 -6.05 -18.11
N ARG A 68 -14.55 -6.04 -17.55
CA ARG A 68 -15.14 -7.24 -16.93
C ARG A 68 -15.40 -8.29 -18.00
N ASN A 69 -15.01 -9.54 -17.78
CA ASN A 69 -15.38 -10.62 -18.66
C ASN A 69 -16.91 -10.79 -18.70
N GLY A 70 -17.47 -10.86 -19.89
CA GLY A 70 -18.94 -10.92 -20.11
C GLY A 70 -19.59 -12.27 -19.71
N GLN A 71 -19.06 -12.99 -18.75
CA GLN A 71 -19.71 -14.12 -18.10
C GLN A 71 -20.20 -13.68 -16.73
N THR A 72 -21.51 -13.76 -16.55
CA THR A 72 -22.21 -13.65 -15.27
C THR A 72 -21.59 -14.59 -14.26
N ALA A 73 -20.66 -14.09 -13.45
CA ALA A 73 -20.37 -14.71 -12.18
C ALA A 73 -21.30 -14.06 -11.16
N GLU A 74 -22.24 -14.81 -10.63
CA GLU A 74 -22.95 -14.48 -9.42
C GLU A 74 -21.93 -14.08 -8.35
N PRO A 75 -22.24 -13.16 -7.43
CA PRO A 75 -21.33 -12.82 -6.35
C PRO A 75 -21.08 -14.09 -5.54
N SER A 76 -19.96 -14.74 -5.81
CA SER A 76 -19.52 -15.90 -5.05
C SER A 76 -19.35 -15.43 -3.60
N SER A 77 -20.01 -16.10 -2.68
CA SER A 77 -19.86 -15.97 -1.23
C SER A 77 -18.42 -16.19 -0.72
N ALA A 78 -17.47 -16.41 -1.64
CA ALA A 78 -16.04 -16.46 -1.37
C ALA A 78 -15.41 -15.10 -0.98
N ALA A 79 -16.09 -13.96 -1.24
CA ALA A 79 -15.55 -12.65 -0.87
C ALA A 79 -15.64 -12.36 0.64
N GLU A 80 -16.60 -12.94 1.35
CA GLU A 80 -16.71 -12.75 2.81
C GLU A 80 -15.80 -13.71 3.60
N THR A 81 -15.55 -14.92 3.10
CA THR A 81 -14.61 -15.85 3.72
C THR A 81 -13.14 -15.51 3.44
N ALA A 82 -12.83 -14.84 2.30
CA ALA A 82 -11.49 -14.34 2.00
C ALA A 82 -11.08 -13.16 2.89
N LYS A 83 -12.01 -12.31 3.33
CA LYS A 83 -11.72 -11.21 4.26
C LYS A 83 -11.29 -11.67 5.64
N ALA A 84 -11.80 -12.80 6.14
CA ALA A 84 -11.39 -13.37 7.43
C ALA A 84 -10.01 -14.04 7.37
N ALA A 85 -9.55 -14.47 6.18
CA ALA A 85 -8.28 -15.16 5.98
C ALA A 85 -7.10 -14.22 5.67
N ASP A 86 -7.34 -12.92 5.42
CA ASP A 86 -6.29 -11.95 5.05
C ASP A 86 -5.97 -10.96 6.17
N SER A 87 -5.83 -11.49 7.38
CA SER A 87 -5.46 -10.71 8.57
C SER A 87 -3.94 -10.62 8.70
N TYR A 88 -3.42 -9.42 8.92
CA TYR A 88 -1.99 -9.19 9.06
C TYR A 88 -1.66 -7.92 9.88
N ILE A 89 -0.45 -7.87 10.41
CA ILE A 89 0.15 -6.64 10.95
C ILE A 89 1.36 -6.23 10.12
N VAL A 90 1.69 -4.95 10.16
CA VAL A 90 2.92 -4.42 9.54
C VAL A 90 3.90 -4.04 10.64
N VAL A 91 5.16 -4.44 10.48
CA VAL A 91 6.23 -4.16 11.45
C VAL A 91 7.36 -3.43 10.75
N VAL A 92 7.62 -2.20 11.16
CA VAL A 92 8.65 -1.34 10.58
C VAL A 92 9.76 -1.08 11.60
N ASN A 93 10.95 -1.59 11.33
CA ASN A 93 12.09 -1.48 12.24
C ASN A 93 13.29 -0.73 11.65
N SER A 94 13.15 -0.24 10.43
CA SER A 94 14.17 0.48 9.68
C SER A 94 13.57 1.73 9.05
N PRO A 95 14.34 2.80 8.80
CA PRO A 95 13.88 3.95 8.04
C PRO A 95 13.84 3.68 6.52
N TYR A 96 14.25 2.50 6.06
CA TYR A 96 14.24 2.09 4.65
C TYR A 96 13.74 0.66 4.48
N MET A 97 13.21 0.36 3.30
CA MET A 97 12.75 -0.95 2.90
C MET A 97 13.89 -1.78 2.30
N GLY A 98 14.15 -2.94 2.92
CA GLY A 98 15.18 -3.88 2.46
C GLY A 98 16.61 -3.44 2.78
N VAL A 99 17.58 -4.14 2.17
CA VAL A 99 19.02 -3.89 2.28
C VAL A 99 19.55 -3.50 0.90
N GLY A 100 20.21 -2.34 0.80
CA GLY A 100 20.72 -1.81 -0.47
C GLY A 100 21.02 -0.32 -0.36
N ASP A 101 20.78 0.43 -1.42
CA ASP A 101 20.92 1.89 -1.38
C ASP A 101 19.89 2.51 -0.42
N GLU A 102 20.37 3.28 0.56
CA GLU A 102 19.53 3.82 1.63
C GLU A 102 18.53 4.87 1.11
N ALA A 103 18.93 5.72 0.17
CA ALA A 103 18.04 6.75 -0.38
C ALA A 103 16.90 6.12 -1.18
N PHE A 104 17.21 5.11 -1.98
CA PHE A 104 16.21 4.33 -2.69
C PHE A 104 15.31 3.53 -1.74
N GLY A 105 15.89 2.87 -0.73
CA GLY A 105 15.16 2.13 0.29
C GLY A 105 14.19 3.02 1.09
N LYS A 106 14.57 4.28 1.38
CA LYS A 106 13.69 5.28 2.00
C LYS A 106 12.50 5.61 1.09
N SER A 107 12.75 5.83 -0.19
CA SER A 107 11.69 6.07 -1.19
C SER A 107 10.75 4.88 -1.34
N LEU A 108 11.29 3.65 -1.33
CA LEU A 108 10.48 2.43 -1.36
C LEU A 108 9.59 2.30 -0.13
N LEU A 109 10.13 2.56 1.08
CA LEU A 109 9.34 2.48 2.31
C LEU A 109 8.21 3.51 2.32
N LYS A 110 8.47 4.75 1.90
CA LYS A 110 7.44 5.77 1.74
C LYS A 110 6.33 5.29 0.79
N THR A 111 6.73 4.75 -0.38
CA THR A 111 5.78 4.20 -1.35
C THR A 111 5.00 3.02 -0.78
N PHE A 112 5.63 2.14 0.00
CA PHE A 112 4.97 1.03 0.69
C PHE A 112 3.90 1.54 1.66
N LEU A 113 4.22 2.49 2.54
CA LEU A 113 3.27 3.06 3.50
C LEU A 113 2.10 3.75 2.80
N TYR A 114 2.36 4.54 1.77
CA TYR A 114 1.31 5.08 0.91
C TYR A 114 0.43 3.97 0.31
N THR A 115 1.04 2.91 -0.23
CA THR A 115 0.29 1.82 -0.87
C THR A 115 -0.59 1.06 0.11
N LEU A 116 -0.23 0.98 1.40
CA LEU A 116 -1.10 0.42 2.44
C LEU A 116 -2.43 1.17 2.55
N THR A 117 -2.43 2.50 2.41
CA THR A 117 -3.66 3.31 2.47
C THR A 117 -4.61 3.04 1.30
N GLU A 118 -4.13 2.38 0.26
CA GLU A 118 -4.84 2.10 -0.98
C GLU A 118 -5.28 0.64 -1.13
N GLN A 119 -4.94 -0.21 -0.15
CA GLN A 119 -5.32 -1.63 -0.14
C GLN A 119 -6.77 -1.81 0.29
N ASP A 120 -7.43 -2.85 -0.24
CA ASP A 120 -8.79 -3.23 0.15
C ASP A 120 -8.83 -3.85 1.56
N VAL A 121 -7.75 -4.52 1.96
CA VAL A 121 -7.57 -5.10 3.29
C VAL A 121 -6.47 -4.34 4.01
N LEU A 122 -6.86 -3.62 5.05
CA LEU A 122 -5.93 -2.86 5.87
C LEU A 122 -5.26 -3.76 6.93
N PRO A 123 -4.03 -3.42 7.36
CA PRO A 123 -3.40 -4.13 8.48
C PRO A 123 -4.19 -3.92 9.78
N GLN A 124 -4.19 -4.93 10.66
CA GLN A 124 -4.77 -4.82 12.00
C GLN A 124 -4.07 -3.78 12.85
N CYS A 125 -2.77 -3.57 12.64
CA CYS A 125 -2.00 -2.47 13.21
C CYS A 125 -0.66 -2.32 12.47
N VAL A 126 -0.02 -1.17 12.68
CA VAL A 126 1.36 -0.92 12.26
C VAL A 126 2.22 -0.67 13.49
N VAL A 127 3.33 -1.40 13.61
CA VAL A 127 4.23 -1.34 14.78
C VAL A 127 5.60 -0.81 14.35
N PHE A 128 6.06 0.24 15.02
CA PHE A 128 7.36 0.87 14.76
C PHE A 128 8.32 0.63 15.94
N TYR A 129 9.51 0.14 15.65
CA TYR A 129 10.59 0.06 16.64
C TYR A 129 11.95 0.29 16.01
N ASN A 130 12.99 0.48 16.84
CA ASN A 130 14.36 0.78 16.42
C ASN A 130 14.38 1.95 15.39
N GLY A 131 15.08 1.81 14.28
CA GLY A 131 15.18 2.82 13.21
C GLY A 131 13.86 3.18 12.51
N GLY A 132 12.77 2.46 12.79
CA GLY A 132 11.44 2.79 12.27
C GLY A 132 10.73 3.92 13.04
N VAL A 133 11.08 4.18 14.32
CA VAL A 133 10.33 5.16 15.14
C VAL A 133 10.39 6.61 14.64
N PRO A 134 11.42 7.09 13.92
CA PRO A 134 11.38 8.43 13.34
C PRO A 134 10.24 8.65 12.34
N LEU A 135 9.69 7.58 11.75
CA LEU A 135 8.63 7.68 10.76
C LEU A 135 7.30 8.17 11.35
N VAL A 136 7.06 8.00 12.64
CA VAL A 136 5.85 8.45 13.35
C VAL A 136 6.01 9.82 14.00
N THR A 137 7.13 10.51 13.79
CA THR A 137 7.46 11.77 14.45
C THR A 137 7.31 12.97 13.52
N GLU A 138 7.26 14.16 14.10
CA GLU A 138 7.26 15.44 13.38
C GLU A 138 8.40 15.51 12.36
N GLY A 139 8.09 16.01 11.16
CA GLY A 139 9.05 16.14 10.04
C GLY A 139 9.24 14.85 9.22
N SER A 140 8.57 13.76 9.56
CA SER A 140 8.59 12.56 8.73
C SER A 140 7.84 12.76 7.41
N GLU A 141 8.46 12.34 6.30
CA GLU A 141 7.83 12.38 4.98
C GLU A 141 6.67 11.36 4.82
N SER A 142 6.58 10.39 5.73
CA SER A 142 5.51 9.37 5.74
C SER A 142 4.36 9.72 6.69
N LEU A 143 4.43 10.88 7.37
CA LEU A 143 3.49 11.22 8.42
C LEU A 143 2.05 11.34 7.91
N GLU A 144 1.86 11.95 6.75
CA GLU A 144 0.55 12.12 6.13
C GLU A 144 -0.12 10.77 5.83
N ASP A 145 0.63 9.81 5.27
CA ASP A 145 0.11 8.48 4.97
C ASP A 145 -0.22 7.69 6.25
N LEU A 146 0.61 7.82 7.29
CA LEU A 146 0.37 7.19 8.59
C LEU A 146 -0.83 7.79 9.31
N GLN A 147 -1.02 9.12 9.24
CA GLN A 147 -2.21 9.77 9.77
C GLN A 147 -3.47 9.32 9.02
N LYS A 148 -3.39 9.15 7.70
CA LYS A 148 -4.49 8.61 6.89
C LYS A 148 -4.84 7.19 7.33
N LEU A 149 -3.84 6.30 7.51
CA LEU A 149 -4.08 4.95 8.02
C LEU A 149 -4.76 4.98 9.40
N ALA A 150 -4.30 5.83 10.32
CA ALA A 150 -4.92 6.00 11.63
C ALA A 150 -6.38 6.46 11.53
N GLN A 151 -6.69 7.41 10.65
CA GLN A 151 -8.07 7.87 10.37
C GLN A 151 -8.94 6.77 9.76
N MET A 152 -8.36 5.83 9.02
CA MET A 152 -9.03 4.65 8.49
C MET A 152 -9.24 3.55 9.56
N GLY A 153 -8.86 3.81 10.81
CA GLY A 153 -9.05 2.90 11.95
C GLY A 153 -7.91 1.91 12.16
N VAL A 154 -6.74 2.10 11.54
CA VAL A 154 -5.56 1.25 11.77
C VAL A 154 -4.77 1.76 12.96
N PRO A 155 -4.66 1.02 14.07
CA PRO A 155 -3.83 1.38 15.21
C PRO A 155 -2.35 1.46 14.83
N ILE A 156 -1.67 2.52 15.27
CA ILE A 156 -0.24 2.73 15.06
C ILE A 156 0.46 2.73 16.39
N TYR A 157 1.49 1.90 16.55
CA TYR A 157 2.24 1.75 17.79
C TYR A 157 3.71 2.04 17.60
N ALA A 158 4.30 2.81 18.52
CA ALA A 158 5.73 3.13 18.52
C ALA A 158 6.41 2.69 19.81
N CYS A 159 7.56 2.05 19.72
CA CYS A 159 8.33 1.58 20.87
C CYS A 159 8.87 2.75 21.69
N GLY A 160 8.41 2.90 22.92
CA GLY A 160 8.81 3.97 23.83
C GLY A 160 10.31 3.95 24.17
N ALA A 161 10.91 2.78 24.38
CA ALA A 161 12.36 2.67 24.60
C ALA A 161 13.17 3.16 23.42
N CYS A 162 12.70 2.91 22.18
CA CYS A 162 13.36 3.39 20.97
C CYS A 162 13.19 4.90 20.79
N LEU A 163 11.98 5.43 21.01
CA LEU A 163 11.72 6.88 20.98
C LEU A 163 12.62 7.62 22.00
N ASN A 164 12.74 7.08 23.22
CA ASN A 164 13.60 7.67 24.23
C ASN A 164 15.09 7.62 23.81
N PHE A 165 15.55 6.50 23.28
CA PHE A 165 16.93 6.35 22.79
C PHE A 165 17.30 7.38 21.72
N TYR A 166 16.37 7.65 20.79
CA TYR A 166 16.57 8.63 19.73
C TYR A 166 16.19 10.08 20.12
N GLY A 167 15.72 10.34 21.35
CA GLY A 167 15.30 11.67 21.81
C GLY A 167 14.04 12.18 21.06
N LEU A 168 13.11 11.28 20.72
CA LEU A 168 11.94 11.56 19.89
C LEU A 168 10.60 11.43 20.64
N THR A 169 10.62 11.15 21.94
CA THR A 169 9.40 10.88 22.72
C THR A 169 8.37 12.01 22.62
N ASP A 170 8.83 13.27 22.72
CA ASP A 170 7.96 14.45 22.68
C ASP A 170 7.60 14.90 21.24
N LYS A 171 8.12 14.20 20.24
CA LYS A 171 7.92 14.51 18.81
C LYS A 171 6.98 13.55 18.11
N VAL A 172 6.38 12.60 18.83
CA VAL A 172 5.43 11.67 18.24
C VAL A 172 4.21 12.43 17.74
N ALA A 173 3.93 12.32 16.44
CA ALA A 173 2.87 13.06 15.75
C ALA A 173 1.72 12.16 15.27
N VAL A 174 1.90 10.82 15.31
CA VAL A 174 0.86 9.84 15.00
C VAL A 174 1.07 8.54 15.78
N GLY A 175 -0.02 7.94 16.24
CA GLY A 175 -0.04 6.66 16.94
C GLY A 175 0.20 6.78 18.44
N GLU A 176 0.34 5.63 19.08
CA GLU A 176 0.47 5.49 20.53
C GLU A 176 1.86 4.94 20.90
N ILE A 177 2.41 5.46 22.01
CA ILE A 177 3.66 4.94 22.57
C ILE A 177 3.36 3.63 23.29
N THR A 178 4.10 2.59 22.96
CA THR A 178 3.96 1.26 23.54
C THR A 178 5.30 0.70 24.04
N ASN A 179 5.28 -0.49 24.59
CA ASN A 179 6.46 -1.16 25.12
C ASN A 179 6.71 -2.51 24.41
N MET A 180 7.89 -3.10 24.67
CA MET A 180 8.29 -4.35 24.03
C MET A 180 7.39 -5.54 24.36
N TYR A 181 6.80 -5.57 25.57
CA TYR A 181 5.85 -6.63 25.96
C TYR A 181 4.63 -6.63 25.01
N ARG A 182 4.04 -5.46 24.79
CA ARG A 182 2.90 -5.31 23.86
C ARG A 182 3.29 -5.58 22.42
N ILE A 183 4.48 -5.15 22.00
CA ILE A 183 5.00 -5.44 20.64
C ILE A 183 5.11 -6.95 20.42
N VAL A 184 5.70 -7.68 21.36
CA VAL A 184 5.82 -9.13 21.29
C VAL A 184 4.45 -9.80 21.27
N GLU A 185 3.50 -9.33 22.08
CA GLU A 185 2.13 -9.84 22.09
C GLU A 185 1.45 -9.65 20.72
N LEU A 186 1.50 -8.45 20.14
CA LEU A 186 0.96 -8.17 18.80
C LEU A 186 1.57 -9.06 17.73
N MET A 187 2.89 -9.21 17.74
CA MET A 187 3.59 -10.05 16.77
C MET A 187 3.27 -11.54 16.94
N ARG A 188 3.15 -12.02 18.20
CA ARG A 188 2.86 -13.42 18.49
C ARG A 188 1.43 -13.84 18.16
N THR A 189 0.48 -12.91 18.30
CA THR A 189 -0.94 -13.18 18.06
C THR A 189 -1.40 -12.89 16.64
N ALA A 190 -0.56 -12.25 15.81
CA ALA A 190 -0.88 -11.95 14.42
C ALA A 190 -0.89 -13.22 13.56
N ASP A 191 -1.85 -13.33 12.67
CA ASP A 191 -1.92 -14.41 11.66
C ASP A 191 -0.76 -14.31 10.68
N ARG A 192 -0.42 -13.10 10.27
CA ARG A 192 0.73 -12.79 9.41
C ARG A 192 1.43 -11.52 9.85
N ILE A 193 2.75 -11.50 9.67
CA ILE A 193 3.59 -10.31 9.86
C ILE A 193 4.18 -9.93 8.51
N VAL A 194 3.91 -8.70 8.09
CA VAL A 194 4.56 -8.07 6.93
C VAL A 194 5.64 -7.13 7.45
N LYS A 195 6.88 -7.37 7.05
CA LYS A 195 8.03 -6.57 7.45
C LYS A 195 8.76 -6.10 6.20
N PRO A 196 8.62 -4.83 5.81
CA PRO A 196 9.25 -4.27 4.63
C PRO A 196 10.78 -4.11 4.74
#